data_95c6478f6c35371e6e446722d76b1a38
#
_entry.id   95c6478f6c35371e6e446722d76b1a38
#
_cell.length_a   1.000
_cell.length_b   1.000
_cell.length_c   1.000
_cell.angle_alpha   90.00
_cell.angle_beta   90.00
_cell.angle_gamma   90.00
#
_symmetry.space_group_name_H-M   'P 1'
#
loop_
_entity.id
_entity.type
_entity.pdbx_description
1 polymer ?
#
loop_
_entity_poly.entity_id
_entity_poly.type
_entity_poly.pdbx_seq_one_letter_code
_entity_poly.pdbx_strand_id
1 'polypeptide(L)'
;MWASWFVFKEATVGRRLKLIRKFRGYSQKEFGVALGFPEKSADVRVAQYENKARTPKKDLQIKMTEILNVSPEVLSPAVSTTREELMQSLFWLEYTKGSDEIYDCLKEWKSMKEKLNTGEISPEDYLDWIFTYQSLPSGSPE
;
A
#
# COMPACT_ATOMS: atom_id res chain seq x y z
N MET A 1 -20.71 2.40 1.50
CA MET A 1 -19.96 1.36 0.76
C MET A 1 -18.49 1.50 1.05
N TRP A 2 -17.85 0.40 1.35
CA TRP A 2 -16.42 0.38 1.68
C TRP A 2 -15.54 0.95 0.57
N ALA A 3 -15.97 0.85 -0.70
CA ALA A 3 -15.21 1.30 -1.86
C ALA A 3 -15.04 2.82 -1.94
N SER A 4 -15.94 3.61 -1.36
CA SER A 4 -15.91 5.07 -1.51
C SER A 4 -14.76 5.74 -0.76
N TRP A 5 -14.30 5.18 0.35
CA TRP A 5 -13.17 5.71 1.11
C TRP A 5 -11.82 5.22 0.60
N PHE A 6 -11.83 4.25 -0.30
CA PHE A 6 -10.63 3.69 -0.93
C PHE A 6 -10.26 4.42 -2.24
N VAL A 7 -11.17 5.21 -2.79
CA VAL A 7 -10.92 5.93 -4.05
C VAL A 7 -10.28 7.29 -3.78
N PHE A 8 -9.07 7.47 -4.24
CA PHE A 8 -8.33 8.72 -4.14
C PHE A 8 -8.14 9.33 -5.53
N LYS A 9 -8.21 10.65 -5.62
CA LYS A 9 -7.81 11.37 -6.84
C LYS A 9 -6.33 11.16 -7.13
N GLU A 10 -5.52 11.09 -6.08
CA GLU A 10 -4.08 10.85 -6.16
C GLU A 10 -3.66 9.89 -5.05
N ALA A 11 -2.95 8.83 -5.40
CA ALA A 11 -2.41 7.86 -4.45
C ALA A 11 -1.00 8.27 -3.99
N THR A 12 -0.88 9.46 -3.43
CA THR A 12 0.40 9.95 -2.91
C THR A 12 0.87 9.13 -1.72
N VAL A 13 2.17 9.16 -1.44
CA VAL A 13 2.76 8.51 -0.27
C VAL A 13 2.04 8.95 1.02
N GLY A 14 1.79 10.25 1.17
CA GLY A 14 1.11 10.78 2.35
C GLY A 14 -0.32 10.28 2.52
N ARG A 15 -1.08 10.21 1.43
CA ARG A 15 -2.46 9.71 1.46
C ARG A 15 -2.52 8.20 1.75
N ARG A 16 -1.62 7.44 1.15
CA ARG A 16 -1.51 6.01 1.43
C ARG A 16 -1.09 5.77 2.89
N LEU A 17 -0.13 6.54 3.38
CA LEU A 17 0.30 6.48 4.78
C LEU A 17 -0.87 6.73 5.74
N LYS A 18 -1.66 7.79 5.49
CA LYS A 18 -2.83 8.11 6.30
C LYS A 18 -3.86 6.98 6.30
N LEU A 19 -4.15 6.41 5.13
CA LEU A 19 -5.08 5.29 5.00
C LEU A 19 -4.62 4.10 5.84
N ILE A 20 -3.37 3.69 5.67
CA ILE A 20 -2.81 2.52 6.35
C ILE A 20 -2.74 2.75 7.86
N ARG A 21 -2.30 3.95 8.28
CA ARG A 21 -2.26 4.30 9.70
C ARG A 21 -3.64 4.16 10.36
N LYS A 22 -4.67 4.74 9.73
CA LYS A 22 -6.05 4.64 10.22
C LYS A 22 -6.54 3.20 10.22
N PHE A 23 -6.24 2.46 9.19
CA PHE A 23 -6.62 1.04 9.08
C PHE A 23 -6.01 0.21 10.22
N ARG A 24 -4.76 0.51 10.62
CA ARG A 24 -4.10 -0.15 11.75
C ARG A 24 -4.51 0.41 13.11
N GLY A 25 -5.34 1.45 13.15
CA GLY A 25 -5.88 2.01 14.40
C GLY A 25 -4.96 2.98 15.13
N TYR A 26 -3.92 3.49 14.50
CA TYR A 26 -3.01 4.47 15.11
C TYR A 26 -3.55 5.89 14.97
N SER A 27 -3.50 6.67 16.06
CA SER A 27 -3.58 8.12 15.95
C SER A 27 -2.27 8.67 15.37
N GLN A 28 -2.28 9.91 14.89
CA GLN A 28 -1.06 10.56 14.42
C GLN A 28 0.00 10.61 15.53
N LYS A 29 -0.42 10.91 16.75
CA LYS A 29 0.49 10.97 17.89
C LYS A 29 1.09 9.60 18.24
N GLU A 30 0.25 8.59 18.37
CA GLU A 30 0.68 7.21 18.65
C GLU A 30 1.68 6.72 17.60
N PHE A 31 1.36 6.93 16.35
CA PHE A 31 2.24 6.54 15.24
C PHE A 31 3.56 7.30 15.27
N GLY A 32 3.53 8.62 15.49
CA GLY A 32 4.73 9.44 15.59
C GLY A 32 5.63 9.05 16.75
N VAL A 33 5.05 8.75 17.92
CA VAL A 33 5.81 8.24 19.06
C VAL A 33 6.43 6.89 18.76
N ALA A 34 5.70 6.00 18.12
CA ALA A 34 6.23 4.69 17.69
C ALA A 34 7.39 4.83 16.71
N LEU A 35 7.39 5.88 15.89
CA LEU A 35 8.51 6.21 14.98
C LEU A 35 9.73 6.80 15.71
N GLY A 36 9.59 7.12 17.00
CA GLY A 36 10.65 7.73 17.80
C GLY A 36 10.63 9.26 17.81
N PHE A 37 9.57 9.90 17.34
CA PHE A 37 9.43 11.35 17.42
C PHE A 37 9.11 11.79 18.86
N PRO A 38 9.58 12.98 19.26
CA PRO A 38 9.21 13.53 20.57
C PRO A 38 7.69 13.65 20.70
N GLU A 39 7.16 13.29 21.86
CA GLU A 39 5.71 13.30 22.11
C GLU A 39 5.05 14.64 21.79
N LYS A 40 5.73 15.75 22.11
CA LYS A 40 5.20 17.11 21.89
C LYS A 40 5.00 17.46 20.42
N SER A 41 5.71 16.82 19.49
CA SER A 41 5.69 17.13 18.06
C SER A 41 5.32 15.94 17.19
N ALA A 42 5.02 14.78 17.78
CA ALA A 42 4.79 13.54 17.05
C ALA A 42 3.61 13.65 16.07
N ASP A 43 2.49 14.16 16.52
CA ASP A 43 1.28 14.36 15.70
C ASP A 43 1.51 15.34 14.54
N VAL A 44 2.16 16.47 14.83
CA VAL A 44 2.46 17.50 13.84
C VAL A 44 3.40 16.95 12.75
N ARG A 45 4.40 16.18 13.14
CA ARG A 45 5.35 15.57 12.18
C ARG A 45 4.65 14.55 11.28
N VAL A 46 3.81 13.70 11.83
CA VAL A 46 3.04 12.72 11.05
C VAL A 46 2.09 13.45 10.10
N ALA A 47 1.38 14.49 10.58
CA ALA A 47 0.50 15.30 9.75
C ALA A 47 1.24 15.93 8.57
N GLN A 48 2.47 16.39 8.75
CA GLN A 48 3.29 16.96 7.67
C GLN A 48 3.61 15.95 6.59
N TYR A 49 3.86 14.68 6.93
CA TYR A 49 4.07 13.62 5.96
C TYR A 49 2.77 13.26 5.23
N GLU A 50 1.66 13.21 5.95
CA GLU A 50 0.36 12.87 5.36
C GLU A 50 -0.17 13.95 4.42
N ASN A 51 0.08 15.24 4.70
CA ASN A 51 -0.40 16.37 3.89
C ASN A 51 0.58 16.86 2.82
N LYS A 52 1.66 16.13 2.56
CA LYS A 52 2.71 16.45 1.58
C LYS A 52 3.63 17.61 1.95
N ALA A 53 3.51 18.23 3.12
CA ALA A 53 4.43 19.29 3.54
C ALA A 53 5.86 18.78 3.66
N ARG A 54 6.01 17.50 3.95
CA ARG A 54 7.28 16.79 3.96
C ARG A 54 7.13 15.42 3.28
N THR A 55 8.18 14.99 2.59
CA THR A 55 8.28 13.63 2.03
C THR A 55 9.22 12.81 2.92
N PRO A 56 8.77 11.66 3.46
CA PRO A 56 9.65 10.83 4.28
C PRO A 56 10.79 10.25 3.42
N LYS A 57 12.00 10.28 3.95
CA LYS A 57 13.14 9.61 3.32
C LYS A 57 12.95 8.10 3.37
N LYS A 58 13.65 7.39 2.52
CA LYS A 58 13.52 5.93 2.36
C LYS A 58 13.67 5.17 3.68
N ASP A 59 14.65 5.52 4.51
CA ASP A 59 14.85 4.87 5.82
C ASP A 59 13.65 5.03 6.74
N LEU A 60 13.05 6.22 6.74
CA LEU A 60 11.85 6.49 7.52
C LEU A 60 10.63 5.74 6.95
N GLN A 61 10.51 5.66 5.62
CA GLN A 61 9.45 4.86 4.98
C GLN A 61 9.53 3.40 5.38
N ILE A 62 10.72 2.82 5.41
CA ILE A 62 10.93 1.43 5.85
C ILE A 62 10.46 1.27 7.30
N LYS A 63 10.86 2.17 8.19
CA LYS A 63 10.44 2.15 9.59
C LYS A 63 8.92 2.30 9.74
N MET A 64 8.31 3.17 8.94
CA MET A 64 6.85 3.32 8.90
C MET A 64 6.15 2.02 8.53
N THR A 65 6.62 1.34 7.50
CA THR A 65 6.03 0.07 7.04
C THR A 65 6.25 -1.06 8.05
N GLU A 66 7.37 -1.07 8.74
CA GLU A 66 7.63 -2.05 9.81
C GLU A 66 6.65 -1.87 10.98
N ILE A 67 6.46 -0.64 11.45
CA ILE A 67 5.53 -0.34 12.55
C ILE A 67 4.09 -0.66 12.16
N LEU A 68 3.70 -0.35 10.93
CA LEU A 68 2.37 -0.62 10.41
C LEU A 68 2.16 -2.08 10.01
N ASN A 69 3.22 -2.90 10.03
CA ASN A 69 3.19 -4.29 9.63
C ASN A 69 2.61 -4.47 8.21
N VAL A 70 3.19 -3.77 7.26
CA VAL A 70 2.82 -3.81 5.84
C VAL A 70 4.05 -3.98 4.97
N SER A 71 3.82 -4.34 3.69
CA SER A 71 4.92 -4.49 2.73
C SER A 71 5.62 -3.15 2.47
N PRO A 72 6.96 -3.13 2.35
CA PRO A 72 7.71 -1.90 2.09
C PRO A 72 7.24 -1.16 0.82
N GLU A 73 6.81 -1.89 -0.19
CA GLU A 73 6.36 -1.35 -1.48
C GLU A 73 5.08 -0.52 -1.37
N VAL A 74 4.30 -0.68 -0.30
CA VAL A 74 3.05 0.06 -0.10
C VAL A 74 3.26 1.57 -0.09
N LEU A 75 4.41 2.05 0.37
CA LEU A 75 4.77 3.46 0.39
C LEU A 75 5.71 3.85 -0.76
N SER A 76 5.95 2.94 -1.71
CA SER A 76 6.78 3.26 -2.89
C SER A 76 6.16 4.41 -3.69
N PRO A 77 6.97 5.40 -4.14
CA PRO A 77 6.46 6.49 -4.96
C PRO A 77 6.04 6.07 -6.36
N ALA A 78 6.50 4.92 -6.83
CA ALA A 78 6.26 4.44 -8.19
C ALA A 78 4.89 3.78 -8.31
N VAL A 79 3.83 4.60 -8.33
CA VAL A 79 2.46 4.14 -8.54
C VAL A 79 1.94 4.74 -9.84
N SER A 80 1.47 3.88 -10.76
CA SER A 80 0.80 4.32 -11.98
C SER A 80 -0.54 4.98 -11.62
N THR A 81 -0.75 6.20 -12.10
CA THR A 81 -1.95 6.98 -11.83
C THR A 81 -2.84 7.17 -13.06
N THR A 82 -2.32 6.88 -14.26
CA THR A 82 -3.06 6.95 -15.51
C THR A 82 -3.07 5.60 -16.22
N ARG A 83 -4.01 5.44 -17.14
CA ARG A 83 -4.08 4.24 -17.99
C ARG A 83 -2.79 4.05 -18.80
N GLU A 84 -2.26 5.15 -19.32
CA GLU A 84 -1.03 5.14 -20.12
C GLU A 84 0.17 4.69 -19.29
N GLU A 85 0.31 5.20 -18.07
CA GLU A 85 1.35 4.78 -17.15
C GLU A 85 1.23 3.30 -16.79
N LEU A 86 0.02 2.82 -16.56
CA LEU A 86 -0.22 1.41 -16.28
C LEU A 86 0.19 0.54 -17.48
N MET A 87 -0.21 0.93 -18.68
CA MET A 87 0.15 0.18 -19.89
C MET A 87 1.66 0.15 -20.12
N GLN A 88 2.35 1.28 -19.89
CA GLN A 88 3.81 1.30 -19.97
C GLN A 88 4.45 0.36 -18.94
N SER A 89 3.93 0.33 -17.73
CA SER A 89 4.41 -0.60 -16.69
C SER A 89 4.23 -2.06 -17.11
N LEU A 90 3.09 -2.40 -17.70
CA LEU A 90 2.83 -3.75 -18.21
C LEU A 90 3.76 -4.11 -19.37
N PHE A 91 4.01 -3.20 -20.31
CA PHE A 91 4.90 -3.44 -21.45
C PHE A 91 6.33 -3.70 -20.98
N TRP A 92 6.86 -2.91 -20.04
CA TRP A 92 8.20 -3.11 -19.53
C TRP A 92 8.31 -4.36 -18.67
N LEU A 93 7.26 -4.71 -17.93
CA LEU A 93 7.22 -5.96 -17.19
C LEU A 93 7.22 -7.18 -18.15
N GLU A 94 6.43 -7.14 -19.22
CA GLU A 94 6.45 -8.17 -20.26
C GLU A 94 7.85 -8.33 -20.87
N TYR A 95 8.50 -7.21 -21.17
CA TYR A 95 9.84 -7.22 -21.76
C TYR A 95 10.89 -7.87 -20.85
N THR A 96 10.77 -7.67 -19.53
CA THR A 96 11.76 -8.14 -18.54
C THR A 96 11.43 -9.50 -17.94
N LYS A 97 10.18 -9.83 -17.77
CA LYS A 97 9.71 -11.04 -17.06
C LYS A 97 8.83 -11.96 -17.90
N GLY A 98 8.33 -11.48 -19.03
CA GLY A 98 7.37 -12.20 -19.85
C GLY A 98 5.92 -11.97 -19.45
N SER A 99 5.02 -12.36 -20.34
CA SER A 99 3.57 -12.15 -20.18
C SER A 99 2.96 -13.00 -19.07
N ASP A 100 3.52 -14.18 -18.81
CA ASP A 100 2.97 -15.13 -17.83
C ASP A 100 2.92 -14.52 -16.42
N GLU A 101 3.95 -13.78 -16.04
CA GLU A 101 4.02 -13.08 -14.75
C GLU A 101 2.86 -12.10 -14.60
N ILE A 102 2.55 -11.36 -15.66
CA ILE A 102 1.44 -10.39 -15.67
C ILE A 102 0.10 -11.12 -15.51
N TYR A 103 -0.11 -12.19 -16.26
CA TYR A 103 -1.36 -12.96 -16.20
C TYR A 103 -1.56 -13.61 -14.84
N ASP A 104 -0.50 -14.11 -14.22
CA ASP A 104 -0.57 -14.68 -12.87
C ASP A 104 -0.95 -13.63 -11.83
N CYS A 105 -0.35 -12.44 -11.90
CA CYS A 105 -0.71 -11.32 -11.01
C CYS A 105 -2.18 -10.92 -11.17
N LEU A 106 -2.65 -10.79 -12.41
CA LEU A 106 -4.05 -10.41 -12.69
C LEU A 106 -5.03 -11.50 -12.23
N LYS A 107 -4.67 -12.77 -12.40
CA LYS A 107 -5.48 -13.90 -11.96
C LYS A 107 -5.61 -13.96 -10.45
N GLU A 108 -4.51 -13.75 -9.74
CA GLU A 108 -4.49 -13.68 -8.28
C GLU A 108 -5.37 -12.53 -7.77
N TRP A 109 -5.19 -11.34 -8.33
CA TRP A 109 -6.01 -10.19 -7.98
C TRP A 109 -7.49 -10.43 -8.25
N LYS A 110 -7.83 -10.94 -9.43
CA LYS A 110 -9.21 -11.27 -9.81
C LYS A 110 -9.84 -12.27 -8.85
N SER A 111 -9.10 -13.30 -8.44
CA SER A 111 -9.57 -14.29 -7.47
C SER A 111 -9.93 -13.63 -6.13
N MET A 112 -9.09 -12.75 -5.63
CA MET A 112 -9.36 -12.03 -4.38
C MET A 112 -10.54 -11.07 -4.51
N LYS A 113 -10.72 -10.43 -5.66
CA LYS A 113 -11.88 -9.58 -5.94
C LYS A 113 -13.18 -10.39 -5.97
N GLU A 114 -13.16 -11.58 -6.52
CA GLU A 114 -14.31 -12.48 -6.53
C GLU A 114 -14.70 -12.92 -5.11
N LYS A 115 -13.72 -13.28 -4.28
CA LYS A 115 -13.94 -13.62 -2.87
C LYS A 115 -14.55 -12.46 -2.08
N LEU A 116 -14.08 -11.25 -2.34
CA LEU A 116 -14.66 -10.05 -1.76
C LEU A 116 -16.10 -9.85 -2.20
N ASN A 117 -16.40 -9.98 -3.49
CA ASN A 117 -17.72 -9.77 -4.05
C ASN A 117 -18.75 -10.82 -3.58
N THR A 118 -18.30 -12.03 -3.32
CA THR A 118 -19.15 -13.12 -2.81
C THR A 118 -19.30 -13.14 -1.28
N GLY A 119 -18.56 -12.28 -0.58
CA GLY A 119 -18.55 -12.24 0.88
C GLY A 119 -17.73 -13.35 1.54
N GLU A 120 -16.92 -14.09 0.77
CA GLU A 120 -16.02 -15.11 1.31
C GLU A 120 -14.92 -14.48 2.20
N ILE A 121 -14.49 -13.27 1.85
CA ILE A 121 -13.60 -12.46 2.67
C ILE A 121 -14.24 -11.11 2.96
N SER A 122 -13.89 -10.49 4.10
CA SER A 122 -14.35 -9.15 4.44
C SER A 122 -13.57 -8.07 3.68
N PRO A 123 -14.10 -6.83 3.59
CA PRO A 123 -13.34 -5.70 3.07
C PRO A 123 -12.02 -5.46 3.82
N GLU A 124 -12.01 -5.69 5.13
CA GLU A 124 -10.82 -5.58 5.97
C GLU A 124 -9.78 -6.62 5.61
N ASP A 125 -10.21 -7.87 5.37
CA ASP A 125 -9.31 -8.95 4.92
C ASP A 125 -8.69 -8.62 3.57
N TYR A 126 -9.47 -8.08 2.65
CA TYR A 126 -8.99 -7.67 1.33
C TYR A 126 -7.96 -6.55 1.42
N LEU A 127 -8.20 -5.53 2.24
CA LEU A 127 -7.24 -4.44 2.45
C LEU A 127 -5.97 -4.93 3.13
N ASP A 128 -6.10 -5.81 4.11
CA ASP A 128 -4.92 -6.38 4.75
C ASP A 128 -4.08 -7.17 3.75
N TRP A 129 -4.72 -7.95 2.90
CA TRP A 129 -4.03 -8.66 1.80
C TRP A 129 -3.28 -7.69 0.86
N ILE A 130 -3.93 -6.59 0.45
CA ILE A 130 -3.28 -5.57 -0.40
C ILE A 130 -2.06 -4.97 0.30
N PHE A 131 -2.20 -4.59 1.56
CA PHE A 131 -1.14 -3.89 2.30
C PHE A 131 0.01 -4.80 2.70
N THR A 132 -0.23 -6.08 2.86
CA THR A 132 0.78 -7.06 3.24
C THR A 132 1.24 -7.92 2.07
N TYR A 133 0.78 -7.62 0.86
CA TYR A 133 1.07 -8.44 -0.32
C TYR A 133 2.56 -8.69 -0.49
N GLN A 134 2.89 -9.95 -0.63
CA GLN A 134 4.22 -10.42 -1.01
C GLN A 134 4.04 -11.52 -2.04
N SER A 135 4.82 -11.44 -3.11
CA SER A 135 4.82 -12.52 -4.09
C SER A 135 5.31 -13.81 -3.45
N LEU A 136 4.68 -14.91 -3.80
CA LEU A 136 5.16 -16.22 -3.40
C LEU A 136 6.58 -16.44 -3.94
N PRO A 137 7.48 -17.07 -3.17
CA PRO A 137 8.80 -17.42 -3.68
C PRO A 137 8.65 -18.29 -4.91
N SER A 138 9.42 -17.99 -5.96
CA SER A 138 9.46 -18.80 -7.19
C SER A 138 9.86 -20.24 -6.83
N GLY A 139 8.99 -21.20 -7.10
CA GLY A 139 9.22 -22.62 -6.82
C GLY A 139 8.59 -23.16 -5.53
N SER A 140 7.78 -22.39 -4.82
CA SER A 140 6.97 -22.94 -3.74
C SER A 140 5.89 -23.84 -4.34
N PRO A 141 5.76 -25.10 -3.87
CA PRO A 141 4.64 -25.95 -4.29
C PRO A 141 3.34 -25.34 -3.73
N GLU A 142 2.30 -25.35 -4.56
CA GLU A 142 0.96 -24.97 -4.13
C GLU A 142 0.45 -25.91 -3.03
#